data_4210bf1b3434a95fd1542c3f2efaf2b8
#
_entry.id   4210bf1b3434a95fd1542c3f2efaf2b8
#
_cell.length_a   1.000
_cell.length_b   1.000
_cell.length_c   1.000
_cell.angle_alpha   90.00
_cell.angle_beta   90.00
_cell.angle_gamma   90.00
#
_symmetry.space_group_name_H-M   'P 1'
#
loop_
_entity.id
_entity.type
_entity.pdbx_description
1 polymer ?
#
loop_
_entity_poly.entity_id
_entity_poly.type
_entity_poly.pdbx_seq_one_letter_code
_entity_poly.pdbx_strand_id
1 'polypeptide(L)'
;FAGWVARAMGLPILRILVATNENDAIDVFFRTGVYAPRPVSETVATSSPSMDISRAASFERFLFEVLGRNGERIAELMTELETNGRFELTKEEFNKIRRSGLAAGTSDHPNRLEMIESLWVTNHRMIDPQTADCLYTGTYLHPVGVKTLCWETVQAVKFPRITKQATGETVPLPERFNDIFERKQKKTPLPADIAAVREAVAAFAKE
;
A
#
# COMPACT_ATOMS: atom_id res chain seq x y z
N PHE A 1 -3.38 -7.42 3.29
CA PHE A 1 -3.49 -8.84 3.70
C PHE A 1 -4.14 -9.00 5.08
N ALA A 2 -3.91 -8.07 6.04
CA ALA A 2 -4.55 -8.13 7.37
C ALA A 2 -6.09 -8.21 7.31
N GLY A 3 -6.75 -7.42 6.46
CA GLY A 3 -8.20 -7.51 6.26
C GLY A 3 -8.66 -8.86 5.71
N TRP A 4 -7.83 -9.49 4.86
CA TRP A 4 -8.09 -10.85 4.38
C TRP A 4 -8.06 -11.86 5.53
N VAL A 5 -7.03 -11.81 6.37
CA VAL A 5 -6.90 -12.68 7.57
C VAL A 5 -8.07 -12.44 8.52
N ALA A 6 -8.41 -11.19 8.80
CA ALA A 6 -9.53 -10.85 9.68
C ALA A 6 -10.86 -11.45 9.18
N ARG A 7 -11.13 -11.38 7.87
CA ARG A 7 -12.29 -12.01 7.26
C ARG A 7 -12.23 -13.54 7.37
N ALA A 8 -11.06 -14.14 7.12
CA ALA A 8 -10.87 -15.58 7.27
C ALA A 8 -11.06 -16.07 8.72
N MET A 9 -10.80 -15.20 9.70
CA MET A 9 -11.08 -15.43 11.13
C MET A 9 -12.55 -15.25 11.50
N GLY A 10 -13.42 -14.90 10.56
CA GLY A 10 -14.88 -14.80 10.78
C GLY A 10 -15.41 -13.37 11.02
N LEU A 11 -14.59 -12.32 10.87
CA LEU A 11 -15.13 -10.97 10.92
C LEU A 11 -16.08 -10.73 9.72
N PRO A 12 -17.22 -10.04 9.92
CA PRO A 12 -18.23 -9.82 8.89
C PRO A 12 -17.78 -8.73 7.88
N ILE A 13 -16.69 -9.00 7.18
CA ILE A 13 -16.14 -8.11 6.17
C ILE A 13 -16.73 -8.47 4.80
N LEU A 14 -17.62 -7.63 4.30
CA LEU A 14 -18.28 -7.83 3.02
C LEU A 14 -17.29 -7.72 1.85
N ARG A 15 -16.47 -6.69 1.84
CA ARG A 15 -15.51 -6.40 0.77
C ARG A 15 -14.23 -5.80 1.33
N ILE A 16 -13.12 -6.11 0.71
CA ILE A 16 -11.81 -5.50 0.99
C ILE A 16 -11.44 -4.63 -0.21
N LEU A 17 -11.22 -3.35 0.05
CA LEU A 17 -10.81 -2.39 -0.97
C LEU A 17 -9.30 -2.14 -0.85
N VAL A 18 -8.60 -2.25 -1.98
CA VAL A 18 -7.17 -2.03 -2.09
C VAL A 18 -6.94 -0.72 -2.83
N ALA A 19 -6.45 0.28 -2.14
CA ALA A 19 -6.08 1.53 -2.75
C ALA A 19 -4.65 1.46 -3.31
N THR A 20 -4.45 2.02 -4.48
CA THR A 20 -3.14 2.28 -5.08
C THR A 20 -3.02 3.76 -5.42
N ASN A 21 -1.79 4.25 -5.53
CA ASN A 21 -1.51 5.53 -6.15
C ASN A 21 -1.22 5.35 -7.64
N GLU A 22 -0.51 6.29 -8.26
CA GLU A 22 -0.12 6.25 -9.67
C GLU A 22 0.70 5.00 -10.04
N ASN A 23 1.20 4.26 -9.02
CA ASN A 23 1.81 2.94 -9.19
C ASN A 23 0.72 1.85 -9.09
N ASP A 24 -0.06 1.72 -10.13
CA ASP A 24 -1.37 1.09 -10.21
C ASP A 24 -1.39 -0.40 -10.61
N ALA A 25 -0.24 -1.08 -10.58
CA ALA A 25 -0.13 -2.47 -11.05
C ALA A 25 -1.13 -3.44 -10.38
N ILE A 26 -1.48 -3.21 -9.11
CA ILE A 26 -2.49 -4.00 -8.39
C ILE A 26 -3.90 -3.69 -8.91
N ASP A 27 -4.23 -2.44 -9.16
CA ASP A 27 -5.54 -2.08 -9.73
C ASP A 27 -5.72 -2.69 -11.13
N VAL A 28 -4.69 -2.56 -11.99
CA VAL A 28 -4.68 -3.20 -13.31
C VAL A 28 -4.87 -4.71 -13.19
N PHE A 29 -4.19 -5.36 -12.25
CA PHE A 29 -4.36 -6.80 -12.02
C PHE A 29 -5.80 -7.17 -11.66
N PHE A 30 -6.44 -6.47 -10.74
CA PHE A 30 -7.83 -6.77 -10.35
C PHE A 30 -8.83 -6.55 -11.48
N ARG A 31 -8.51 -5.70 -12.44
CA ARG A 31 -9.35 -5.45 -13.64
C ARG A 31 -9.11 -6.46 -14.77
N THR A 32 -7.88 -6.94 -14.93
CA THR A 32 -7.47 -7.68 -16.13
C THR A 32 -6.99 -9.12 -15.89
N GLY A 33 -6.55 -9.44 -14.68
CA GLY A 33 -5.85 -10.70 -14.38
C GLY A 33 -4.36 -10.68 -14.75
N VAL A 34 -3.85 -9.56 -15.27
CA VAL A 34 -2.43 -9.38 -15.62
C VAL A 34 -1.73 -8.59 -14.53
N TYR A 35 -0.66 -9.14 -14.00
CA TYR A 35 0.22 -8.44 -13.07
C TYR A 35 1.55 -8.09 -13.75
N ALA A 36 1.76 -6.81 -13.98
CA ALA A 36 2.93 -6.27 -14.66
C ALA A 36 3.44 -5.02 -13.90
N PRO A 37 4.11 -5.21 -12.75
CA PRO A 37 4.67 -4.09 -12.00
C PRO A 37 5.77 -3.40 -12.83
N ARG A 38 5.85 -2.07 -12.72
CA ARG A 38 6.93 -1.32 -13.34
C ARG A 38 8.29 -1.75 -12.78
N PRO A 39 9.37 -1.69 -13.55
CA PRO A 39 10.73 -1.77 -13.01
C PRO A 39 10.93 -0.75 -11.90
N VAL A 40 11.79 -1.06 -10.92
CA VAL A 40 12.06 -0.14 -9.80
C VAL A 40 12.52 1.23 -10.27
N SER A 41 13.29 1.29 -11.37
CA SER A 41 13.76 2.54 -11.99
C SER A 41 12.63 3.40 -12.58
N GLU A 42 11.46 2.82 -12.84
CA GLU A 42 10.29 3.46 -13.43
C GLU A 42 9.15 3.66 -12.43
N THR A 43 9.40 3.36 -11.15
CA THR A 43 8.45 3.65 -10.08
C THR A 43 8.21 5.16 -10.02
N VAL A 44 6.94 5.56 -10.11
CA VAL A 44 6.56 6.98 -10.08
C VAL A 44 6.69 7.50 -8.65
N ALA A 45 7.48 8.56 -8.47
CA ALA A 45 7.54 9.27 -7.20
C ALA A 45 6.29 10.14 -7.03
N THR A 46 5.48 9.86 -6.01
CA THR A 46 4.19 10.50 -5.81
C THR A 46 4.14 11.33 -4.51
N SER A 47 3.03 11.96 -4.27
CA SER A 47 2.74 12.63 -2.99
C SER A 47 2.22 11.70 -1.89
N SER A 48 2.05 10.41 -2.17
CA SER A 48 1.84 9.35 -1.18
C SER A 48 3.01 8.34 -1.16
N PRO A 49 4.22 8.77 -0.74
CA PRO A 49 5.48 8.06 -1.01
C PRO A 49 5.56 6.68 -0.34
N SER A 50 4.79 6.41 0.70
CA SER A 50 4.76 5.07 1.31
C SER A 50 4.10 4.01 0.41
N MET A 51 3.39 4.44 -0.65
CA MET A 51 2.77 3.58 -1.66
C MET A 51 3.54 3.58 -2.98
N ASP A 52 4.72 4.25 -3.05
CA ASP A 52 5.59 4.23 -4.22
C ASP A 52 6.35 2.89 -4.27
N ILE A 53 5.59 1.84 -4.55
CA ILE A 53 6.06 0.46 -4.53
C ILE A 53 5.72 -0.20 -5.87
N SER A 54 6.73 -0.67 -6.58
CA SER A 54 6.51 -1.39 -7.83
C SER A 54 5.94 -2.80 -7.58
N ARG A 55 6.47 -3.52 -6.58
CA ARG A 55 6.04 -4.90 -6.28
C ARG A 55 5.45 -4.97 -4.86
N ALA A 56 4.20 -5.38 -4.77
CA ALA A 56 3.50 -5.50 -3.49
C ALA A 56 3.93 -6.76 -2.73
N ALA A 57 4.58 -6.59 -1.58
CA ALA A 57 5.19 -7.68 -0.80
C ALA A 57 4.23 -8.76 -0.26
N SER A 58 2.94 -8.44 -0.13
CA SER A 58 1.94 -9.39 0.37
C SER A 58 1.07 -10.00 -0.73
N PHE A 59 1.34 -9.67 -1.99
CA PHE A 59 0.49 -10.03 -3.10
C PHE A 59 0.52 -11.54 -3.39
N GLU A 60 1.70 -12.16 -3.35
CA GLU A 60 1.84 -13.60 -3.55
C GLU A 60 1.12 -14.40 -2.45
N ARG A 61 1.05 -13.93 -1.21
CA ARG A 61 0.26 -14.58 -0.15
C ARG A 61 -1.23 -14.55 -0.45
N PHE A 62 -1.72 -13.44 -1.00
CA PHE A 62 -3.11 -13.34 -1.44
C PHE A 62 -3.39 -14.31 -2.58
N LEU A 63 -2.52 -14.36 -3.59
CA LEU A 63 -2.65 -15.31 -4.71
C LEU A 63 -2.65 -16.75 -4.20
N PHE A 64 -1.74 -17.12 -3.31
CA PHE A 64 -1.67 -18.44 -2.71
C PHE A 64 -2.99 -18.85 -2.09
N GLU A 65 -3.60 -17.99 -1.26
CA GLU A 65 -4.88 -18.27 -0.63
C GLU A 65 -6.01 -18.43 -1.65
N VAL A 66 -6.13 -17.51 -2.61
CA VAL A 66 -7.24 -17.48 -3.56
C VAL A 66 -7.14 -18.60 -4.61
N LEU A 67 -5.93 -18.98 -4.99
CA LEU A 67 -5.69 -20.04 -5.97
C LEU A 67 -5.71 -21.45 -5.35
N GLY A 68 -6.12 -21.57 -4.08
CA GLY A 68 -6.33 -22.85 -3.43
C GLY A 68 -5.09 -23.43 -2.77
N ARG A 69 -4.17 -22.55 -2.34
CA ARG A 69 -2.92 -22.90 -1.64
C ARG A 69 -1.98 -23.77 -2.48
N ASN A 70 -2.01 -23.59 -3.79
CA ASN A 70 -1.13 -24.30 -4.72
C ASN A 70 0.23 -23.61 -4.82
N GLY A 71 1.21 -24.09 -4.04
CA GLY A 71 2.56 -23.52 -4.00
C GLY A 71 3.31 -23.66 -5.33
N GLU A 72 3.10 -24.74 -6.08
CA GLU A 72 3.73 -24.94 -7.39
C GLU A 72 3.27 -23.88 -8.38
N ARG A 73 1.95 -23.64 -8.43
CA ARG A 73 1.39 -22.62 -9.30
C ARG A 73 1.89 -21.20 -8.93
N ILE A 74 2.03 -20.91 -7.65
CA ILE A 74 2.59 -19.61 -7.22
C ILE A 74 4.06 -19.50 -7.66
N ALA A 75 4.85 -20.56 -7.52
CA ALA A 75 6.24 -20.58 -7.98
C ALA A 75 6.36 -20.34 -9.48
N GLU A 76 5.47 -20.94 -10.30
CA GLU A 76 5.39 -20.70 -11.74
C GLU A 76 5.11 -19.22 -12.04
N LEU A 77 4.07 -18.63 -11.42
CA LEU A 77 3.72 -17.22 -11.63
C LEU A 77 4.84 -16.27 -11.22
N MET A 78 5.52 -16.56 -10.10
CA MET A 78 6.66 -15.73 -9.66
C MET A 78 7.87 -15.90 -10.59
N THR A 79 8.12 -17.10 -11.11
CA THR A 79 9.17 -17.34 -12.11
C THR A 79 8.87 -16.61 -13.42
N GLU A 80 7.61 -16.61 -13.85
CA GLU A 80 7.17 -15.86 -15.03
C GLU A 80 7.37 -14.35 -14.83
N LEU A 81 7.03 -13.85 -13.64
CA LEU A 81 7.25 -12.46 -13.27
C LEU A 81 8.73 -12.07 -13.30
N GLU A 82 9.63 -12.92 -12.77
CA GLU A 82 11.06 -12.66 -12.77
C GLU A 82 11.64 -12.68 -14.19
N THR A 83 11.17 -13.60 -15.04
CA THR A 83 11.71 -13.81 -16.38
C THR A 83 11.17 -12.80 -17.39
N ASN A 84 9.86 -12.52 -17.32
CA ASN A 84 9.14 -11.74 -18.33
C ASN A 84 8.69 -10.36 -17.83
N GLY A 85 8.92 -10.04 -16.55
CA GLY A 85 8.43 -8.81 -15.92
C GLY A 85 6.92 -8.79 -15.68
N ARG A 86 6.20 -9.87 -16.04
CA ARG A 86 4.74 -9.97 -15.90
C ARG A 86 4.30 -11.42 -15.84
N PHE A 87 3.10 -11.62 -15.31
CA PHE A 87 2.35 -12.86 -15.50
C PHE A 87 0.88 -12.56 -15.79
N GLU A 88 0.17 -13.57 -16.31
CA GLU A 88 -1.26 -13.52 -16.60
C GLU A 88 -1.96 -14.75 -16.03
N LEU A 89 -3.07 -14.53 -15.34
CA LEU A 89 -3.90 -15.61 -14.83
C LEU A 89 -4.72 -16.24 -15.93
N THR A 90 -4.97 -17.55 -15.84
CA THR A 90 -5.98 -18.20 -16.68
C THR A 90 -7.36 -17.60 -16.38
N LYS A 91 -8.30 -17.77 -17.30
CA LYS A 91 -9.69 -17.32 -17.12
C LYS A 91 -10.33 -17.88 -15.83
N GLU A 92 -10.03 -19.14 -15.51
CA GLU A 92 -10.55 -19.79 -14.30
C GLU A 92 -9.94 -19.20 -13.03
N GLU A 93 -8.64 -18.98 -13.00
CA GLU A 93 -7.93 -18.33 -11.89
C GLU A 93 -8.42 -16.90 -11.69
N PHE A 94 -8.56 -16.13 -12.76
CA PHE A 94 -9.08 -14.77 -12.70
C PHE A 94 -10.53 -14.73 -12.17
N ASN A 95 -11.35 -15.70 -12.52
CA ASN A 95 -12.70 -15.82 -11.93
C ASN A 95 -12.66 -16.06 -10.41
N LYS A 96 -11.67 -16.78 -9.89
CA LYS A 96 -11.46 -16.91 -8.43
C LYS A 96 -11.11 -15.56 -7.79
N ILE A 97 -10.22 -14.78 -8.43
CA ILE A 97 -9.90 -13.41 -7.99
C ILE A 97 -11.15 -12.55 -7.92
N ARG A 98 -11.97 -12.53 -8.98
CA ARG A 98 -13.21 -11.74 -9.03
C ARG A 98 -14.22 -12.12 -7.94
N ARG A 99 -14.24 -13.38 -7.51
CA ARG A 99 -15.09 -13.89 -6.43
C ARG A 99 -14.48 -13.74 -5.04
N SER A 100 -13.23 -13.31 -4.93
CA SER A 100 -12.53 -13.18 -3.66
C SER A 100 -13.11 -12.11 -2.72
N GLY A 101 -13.95 -11.22 -3.25
CA GLY A 101 -14.49 -10.09 -2.50
C GLY A 101 -13.50 -8.95 -2.32
N LEU A 102 -12.37 -8.97 -3.07
CA LEU A 102 -11.46 -7.85 -3.18
C LEU A 102 -11.77 -7.03 -4.43
N ALA A 103 -11.52 -5.73 -4.33
CA ALA A 103 -11.48 -4.81 -5.46
C ALA A 103 -10.37 -3.81 -5.23
N ALA A 104 -9.82 -3.25 -6.29
CA ALA A 104 -8.80 -2.23 -6.20
C ALA A 104 -9.24 -0.97 -6.94
N GLY A 105 -8.59 0.15 -6.63
CA GLY A 105 -8.77 1.41 -7.31
C GLY A 105 -7.56 2.31 -7.14
N THR A 106 -7.40 3.24 -8.06
CA THR A 106 -6.26 4.16 -8.12
C THR A 106 -6.69 5.58 -7.76
N SER A 107 -5.85 6.26 -7.01
CA SER A 107 -5.96 7.68 -6.67
C SER A 107 -4.72 8.41 -7.19
N ASP A 108 -4.88 9.69 -7.51
CA ASP A 108 -3.80 10.56 -7.98
C ASP A 108 -3.59 11.77 -7.05
N HIS A 109 -2.64 12.62 -7.41
CA HIS A 109 -2.33 13.81 -6.60
C HIS A 109 -3.50 14.77 -6.38
N PRO A 110 -4.30 15.16 -7.40
CA PRO A 110 -5.49 15.96 -7.20
C PRO A 110 -6.51 15.34 -6.25
N ASN A 111 -6.77 14.05 -6.40
CA ASN A 111 -7.70 13.30 -5.57
C ASN A 111 -7.27 13.28 -4.09
N ARG A 112 -5.96 13.14 -3.84
CA ARG A 112 -5.40 13.21 -2.49
C ARG A 112 -5.60 14.58 -1.85
N LEU A 113 -5.33 15.66 -2.59
CA LEU A 113 -5.55 17.02 -2.10
C LEU A 113 -7.01 17.25 -1.73
N GLU A 114 -7.92 16.88 -2.61
CA GLU A 114 -9.37 16.99 -2.39
C GLU A 114 -9.82 16.24 -1.14
N MET A 115 -9.36 15.01 -0.93
CA MET A 115 -9.74 14.22 0.24
C MET A 115 -9.19 14.79 1.55
N ILE A 116 -7.94 15.28 1.55
CA ILE A 116 -7.34 15.92 2.73
C ILE A 116 -8.09 17.21 3.07
N GLU A 117 -8.34 18.06 2.08
CA GLU A 117 -9.07 19.32 2.25
C GLU A 117 -10.49 19.07 2.74
N SER A 118 -11.23 18.16 2.08
CA SER A 118 -12.61 17.84 2.43
C SER A 118 -12.75 17.40 3.89
N LEU A 119 -11.91 16.50 4.37
CA LEU A 119 -11.95 16.05 5.76
C LEU A 119 -11.51 17.13 6.74
N TRP A 120 -10.57 17.97 6.35
CA TRP A 120 -10.19 19.10 7.19
C TRP A 120 -11.34 20.10 7.36
N VAL A 121 -12.01 20.46 6.27
CA VAL A 121 -13.13 21.40 6.29
C VAL A 121 -14.35 20.83 7.03
N THR A 122 -14.69 19.56 6.79
CA THR A 122 -15.94 18.98 7.31
C THR A 122 -15.80 18.42 8.72
N ASN A 123 -14.65 17.85 9.06
CA ASN A 123 -14.46 17.10 10.32
C ASN A 123 -13.33 17.66 11.19
N HIS A 124 -12.62 18.69 10.75
CA HIS A 124 -11.39 19.20 11.40
C HIS A 124 -10.36 18.09 11.65
N ARG A 125 -10.31 17.10 10.75
CA ARG A 125 -9.38 15.98 10.85
C ARG A 125 -8.36 16.06 9.72
N MET A 126 -7.08 16.20 10.09
CA MET A 126 -5.98 16.10 9.16
C MET A 126 -5.60 14.64 9.00
N ILE A 127 -5.54 14.19 7.74
CA ILE A 127 -5.13 12.84 7.36
C ILE A 127 -3.85 12.88 6.54
N ASP A 128 -3.14 11.75 6.52
CA ASP A 128 -2.00 11.53 5.64
C ASP A 128 -2.42 11.21 4.19
N PRO A 129 -1.51 11.35 3.20
CA PRO A 129 -1.85 11.14 1.80
C PRO A 129 -2.22 9.70 1.46
N GLN A 130 -1.70 8.70 2.18
CA GLN A 130 -2.06 7.29 1.93
C GLN A 130 -3.49 7.00 2.42
N THR A 131 -3.87 7.60 3.54
CA THR A 131 -5.26 7.54 4.03
C THR A 131 -6.20 8.25 3.04
N ALA A 132 -5.75 9.35 2.43
CA ALA A 132 -6.51 10.03 1.38
C ALA A 132 -6.73 9.13 0.16
N ASP A 133 -5.72 8.41 -0.32
CA ASP A 133 -5.86 7.42 -1.40
C ASP A 133 -6.88 6.32 -1.04
N CYS A 134 -6.84 5.83 0.22
CA CYS A 134 -7.80 4.83 0.69
C CYS A 134 -9.24 5.36 0.72
N LEU A 135 -9.45 6.57 1.21
CA LEU A 135 -10.77 7.19 1.27
C LEU A 135 -11.30 7.48 -0.13
N TYR A 136 -10.47 8.04 -1.00
CA TYR A 136 -10.85 8.29 -2.38
C TYR A 136 -11.30 7.01 -3.09
N THR A 137 -10.49 5.95 -3.02
CA THR A 137 -10.86 4.62 -3.54
C THR A 137 -12.15 4.11 -2.93
N GLY A 138 -12.35 4.33 -1.63
CA GLY A 138 -13.57 3.98 -0.91
C GLY A 138 -14.81 4.68 -1.46
N THR A 139 -14.73 5.93 -1.92
CA THR A 139 -15.91 6.68 -2.43
C THR A 139 -16.55 6.02 -3.65
N TYR A 140 -15.78 5.32 -4.47
CA TYR A 140 -16.31 4.66 -5.68
C TYR A 140 -16.64 3.19 -5.47
N LEU A 141 -15.92 2.51 -4.61
CA LEU A 141 -15.95 1.04 -4.54
C LEU A 141 -16.74 0.51 -3.34
N HIS A 142 -17.10 1.36 -2.38
CA HIS A 142 -17.85 0.90 -1.21
C HIS A 142 -19.32 0.60 -1.57
N PRO A 143 -19.90 -0.47 -1.06
CA PRO A 143 -21.31 -0.75 -1.24
C PRO A 143 -22.18 0.27 -0.49
N VAL A 144 -23.26 0.73 -1.12
CA VAL A 144 -24.21 1.67 -0.51
C VAL A 144 -24.77 1.10 0.79
N GLY A 145 -24.79 1.90 1.87
CA GLY A 145 -25.34 1.52 3.16
C GLY A 145 -24.43 0.63 4.03
N VAL A 146 -23.22 0.34 3.58
CA VAL A 146 -22.23 -0.42 4.34
C VAL A 146 -21.19 0.53 4.95
N LYS A 147 -20.91 0.36 6.25
CA LYS A 147 -19.83 1.14 6.89
C LYS A 147 -18.47 0.75 6.31
N THR A 148 -17.66 1.75 5.99
CA THR A 148 -16.30 1.56 5.50
C THR A 148 -15.31 1.86 6.62
N LEU A 149 -14.40 0.92 6.87
CA LEU A 149 -13.26 1.11 7.75
C LEU A 149 -12.04 1.43 6.90
N CYS A 150 -11.54 2.65 7.01
CA CYS A 150 -10.27 3.05 6.41
C CYS A 150 -9.12 2.79 7.38
N TRP A 151 -8.09 2.08 6.92
CA TRP A 151 -6.94 1.74 7.74
C TRP A 151 -5.85 2.80 7.61
N GLU A 152 -5.78 3.69 8.59
CA GLU A 152 -4.72 4.71 8.70
C GLU A 152 -3.46 4.06 9.31
N THR A 153 -2.35 4.06 8.57
CA THR A 153 -1.09 3.43 8.98
C THR A 153 0.01 4.43 9.31
N VAL A 154 -0.19 5.70 8.97
CA VAL A 154 0.79 6.78 9.11
C VAL A 154 0.08 8.01 9.64
N GLN A 155 0.83 8.94 10.25
CA GLN A 155 0.27 10.22 10.73
C GLN A 155 0.57 11.35 9.74
N ALA A 156 -0.40 12.25 9.58
CA ALA A 156 -0.34 13.43 8.71
C ALA A 156 0.90 14.32 8.96
N VAL A 157 1.36 14.39 10.20
CA VAL A 157 2.55 15.17 10.60
C VAL A 157 3.83 14.77 9.86
N LYS A 158 3.91 13.56 9.32
CA LYS A 158 5.05 13.12 8.50
C LYS A 158 5.05 13.70 7.08
N PHE A 159 3.96 14.32 6.67
CA PHE A 159 3.75 14.83 5.32
C PHE A 159 3.37 16.33 5.31
N PRO A 160 4.15 17.21 5.97
CA PRO A 160 3.76 18.61 6.18
C PRO A 160 3.59 19.38 4.87
N ARG A 161 4.29 18.98 3.81
CA ARG A 161 4.21 19.66 2.51
C ARG A 161 2.84 19.45 1.85
N ILE A 162 2.35 18.22 1.79
CA ILE A 162 1.08 17.93 1.14
C ILE A 162 -0.11 18.38 1.98
N THR A 163 -0.05 18.21 3.31
CA THR A 163 -1.12 18.69 4.19
C THR A 163 -1.28 20.20 4.12
N LYS A 164 -0.15 20.95 4.11
CA LYS A 164 -0.17 22.41 3.92
C LYS A 164 -0.66 22.82 2.53
N GLN A 165 -0.30 22.06 1.47
CA GLN A 165 -0.77 22.32 0.12
C GLN A 165 -2.28 22.17 0.02
N ALA A 166 -2.86 21.15 0.67
CA ALA A 166 -4.29 20.87 0.62
C ALA A 166 -5.12 21.83 1.50
N THR A 167 -4.62 22.24 2.65
CA THR A 167 -5.44 22.92 3.67
C THR A 167 -4.95 24.32 4.04
N GLY A 168 -3.75 24.70 3.62
CA GLY A 168 -3.07 25.91 4.10
C GLY A 168 -2.45 25.75 5.51
N GLU A 169 -2.78 24.68 6.23
CA GLU A 169 -2.39 24.47 7.61
C GLU A 169 -1.20 23.54 7.77
N THR A 170 -0.44 23.73 8.83
CA THR A 170 0.68 22.86 9.20
C THR A 170 0.31 22.03 10.41
N VAL A 171 0.46 20.71 10.30
CA VAL A 171 0.26 19.80 11.44
C VAL A 171 1.44 19.97 12.42
N PRO A 172 1.18 20.37 13.68
CA PRO A 172 2.24 20.50 14.67
C PRO A 172 2.84 19.14 15.03
N LEU A 173 4.14 19.11 15.27
CA LEU A 173 4.77 17.93 15.86
C LEU A 173 4.20 17.68 17.25
N PRO A 174 3.96 16.40 17.63
CA PRO A 174 3.69 16.07 19.01
C PRO A 174 4.83 16.57 19.91
N GLU A 175 4.51 17.14 21.05
CA GLU A 175 5.45 17.82 21.96
C GLU A 175 6.71 16.99 22.25
N ARG A 176 6.55 15.68 22.45
CA ARG A 176 7.64 14.73 22.70
C ARG A 176 8.64 14.57 21.53
N PHE A 177 8.35 15.14 20.37
CA PHE A 177 9.17 15.07 19.16
C PHE A 177 9.62 16.44 18.64
N ASN A 178 9.43 17.52 19.41
CA ASN A 178 9.80 18.86 18.98
C ASN A 178 11.29 19.00 18.60
N ASP A 179 12.16 18.22 19.22
CA ASP A 179 13.60 18.18 18.99
C ASP A 179 14.07 17.11 17.99
N ILE A 180 13.14 16.40 17.33
CA ILE A 180 13.50 15.21 16.51
C ILE A 180 14.43 15.55 15.36
N PHE A 181 14.31 16.75 14.78
CA PHE A 181 15.16 17.20 13.69
C PHE A 181 16.54 17.69 14.14
N GLU A 182 16.72 17.97 15.43
CA GLU A 182 17.99 18.39 16.04
C GLU A 182 18.78 17.17 16.55
N ARG A 183 18.13 16.03 16.73
CA ARG A 183 18.76 14.81 17.23
C ARG A 183 19.74 14.24 16.20
N LYS A 184 20.89 13.78 16.69
CA LYS A 184 21.88 13.08 15.86
C LYS A 184 21.24 11.82 15.24
N GLN A 185 21.32 11.70 13.93
CA GLN A 185 20.87 10.49 13.23
C GLN A 185 21.78 9.31 13.59
N LYS A 186 21.16 8.18 13.98
CA LYS A 186 21.83 6.90 14.18
C LYS A 186 21.62 6.05 12.94
N LYS A 187 22.62 5.92 12.10
CA LYS A 187 22.58 5.10 10.88
C LYS A 187 23.96 4.49 10.64
N THR A 188 23.97 3.27 10.13
CA THR A 188 25.17 2.56 9.70
C THR A 188 25.03 2.34 8.18
N PRO A 189 25.81 3.03 7.34
CA PRO A 189 25.84 2.78 5.91
C PRO A 189 26.39 1.37 5.66
N LEU A 190 25.70 0.58 4.84
CA LEU A 190 26.14 -0.74 4.41
C LEU A 190 26.02 -0.83 2.88
N PRO A 191 26.92 -1.57 2.21
CA PRO A 191 26.72 -1.92 0.81
C PRO A 191 25.46 -2.80 0.66
N ALA A 192 24.86 -2.80 -0.53
CA ALA A 192 23.73 -3.67 -0.87
C ALA A 192 24.23 -5.12 -1.10
N ASP A 193 24.77 -5.72 -0.09
CA ASP A 193 25.37 -7.06 -0.08
C ASP A 193 24.88 -7.85 1.13
N ILE A 194 24.43 -9.08 0.90
CA ILE A 194 23.83 -9.94 1.93
C ILE A 194 24.87 -10.32 3.02
N ALA A 195 26.13 -10.53 2.64
CA ALA A 195 27.17 -10.91 3.59
C ALA A 195 27.49 -9.75 4.54
N ALA A 196 27.61 -8.53 4.01
CA ALA A 196 27.84 -7.32 4.81
C ALA A 196 26.68 -7.05 5.78
N VAL A 197 25.42 -7.21 5.34
CA VAL A 197 24.25 -7.04 6.21
C VAL A 197 24.23 -8.12 7.31
N ARG A 198 24.52 -9.37 6.97
CA ARG A 198 24.58 -10.48 7.95
C ARG A 198 25.66 -10.27 9.00
N GLU A 199 26.83 -9.79 8.59
CA GLU A 199 27.92 -9.47 9.51
C GLU A 199 27.55 -8.34 10.48
N ALA A 200 26.95 -7.26 9.94
CA ALA A 200 26.51 -6.13 10.77
C ALA A 200 25.44 -6.54 11.79
N VAL A 201 24.47 -7.38 11.39
CA VAL A 201 23.45 -7.93 12.31
C VAL A 201 24.09 -8.83 13.38
N ALA A 202 25.05 -9.68 13.00
CA ALA A 202 25.73 -10.56 13.94
C ALA A 202 26.61 -9.78 14.94
N ALA A 203 27.22 -8.66 14.51
CA ALA A 203 27.97 -7.76 15.38
C ALA A 203 27.07 -7.08 16.39
N PHE A 204 25.95 -6.50 15.92
CA PHE A 204 24.96 -5.84 16.78
C PHE A 204 24.36 -6.78 17.84
N ALA A 205 24.15 -8.05 17.51
CA ALA A 205 23.59 -9.05 18.43
C ALA A 205 24.55 -9.47 19.56
N LYS A 206 25.82 -9.05 19.50
CA LYS A 206 26.84 -9.34 20.54
C LYS A 206 27.06 -8.17 21.51
N GLU A 207 26.52 -6.98 21.20
CA GLU A 207 26.49 -5.80 22.06
C GLU A 207 25.29 -5.85 23.04
#